data_4db2e312e10b39189555f655a1f79d77
#
_entry.id   4db2e312e10b39189555f655a1f79d77
#
_cell.length_a   1.000
_cell.length_b   1.000
_cell.length_c   1.000
_cell.angle_alpha   90.00
_cell.angle_beta   90.00
_cell.angle_gamma   90.00
#
_symmetry.space_group_name_H-M   'P 1'
#
loop_
_entity.id
_entity.type
_entity.pdbx_description
1 polymer ?
#
loop_
_entity_poly.entity_id
_entity_poly.type
_entity_poly.pdbx_seq_one_letter_code
_entity_poly.pdbx_strand_id
1 'polypeptide(L)'
;MLKPVHLSRSELAAYVARQVATFYPDGLDADAPAVLAAHMDPALARLGRCINEVRWWTPDAFDHLHSTQYTLFLYYLSNTIWKATGHRTLCSKLFGLNKALNGIDLFYEIDMPEVMFIGHSVGIVFAKATYGNYLVVYQNSTVGKNHGVAPVLGEGVVMFAGTAIIGGCQVGDGTVLSQGTSLVNTDSPGHCTVYPGVAGRVVFKPVRRDALQDIFRR
;
A
#
# COMPACT_ATOMS: atom_id res chain seq x y z
N MET A 1 18.40 7.52 -9.09
CA MET A 1 17.94 7.87 -7.72
C MET A 1 16.67 8.70 -7.84
N LEU A 2 15.60 8.33 -7.15
CA LEU A 2 14.28 9.00 -7.24
C LEU A 2 14.39 10.50 -6.94
N LYS A 3 13.80 11.33 -7.82
CA LYS A 3 13.82 12.79 -7.71
C LYS A 3 12.39 13.31 -7.50
N PRO A 4 12.12 14.04 -6.42
CA PRO A 4 10.88 14.81 -6.34
C PRO A 4 10.81 15.84 -7.46
N VAL A 5 9.65 15.97 -8.12
CA VAL A 5 9.51 16.80 -9.33
C VAL A 5 9.44 18.29 -9.00
N HIS A 6 8.72 18.68 -7.95
CA HIS A 6 8.41 20.09 -7.63
C HIS A 6 9.13 20.63 -6.40
N LEU A 7 9.73 19.77 -5.60
CA LEU A 7 10.36 20.11 -4.32
C LEU A 7 11.75 19.47 -4.26
N SER A 8 12.69 20.13 -3.64
CA SER A 8 13.90 19.46 -3.16
C SER A 8 13.57 18.51 -2.02
N ARG A 9 14.50 17.65 -1.63
CA ARG A 9 14.30 16.72 -0.50
C ARG A 9 14.05 17.42 0.82
N SER A 10 14.75 18.51 1.07
CA SER A 10 14.56 19.32 2.27
C SER A 10 13.20 20.02 2.27
N GLU A 11 12.76 20.54 1.12
CA GLU A 11 11.44 21.13 1.00
C GLU A 11 10.32 20.09 1.14
N LEU A 12 10.52 18.88 0.64
CA LEU A 12 9.57 17.78 0.83
C LEU A 12 9.48 17.39 2.30
N ALA A 13 10.59 17.29 3.03
CA ALA A 13 10.59 17.04 4.47
C ALA A 13 9.84 18.14 5.24
N ALA A 14 10.11 19.42 4.91
CA ALA A 14 9.41 20.54 5.49
C ALA A 14 7.92 20.58 5.14
N TYR A 15 7.56 20.16 3.92
CA TYR A 15 6.17 20.03 3.48
C TYR A 15 5.40 19.02 4.33
N VAL A 16 5.96 17.82 4.53
CA VAL A 16 5.36 16.78 5.38
C VAL A 16 5.28 17.25 6.83
N ALA A 17 6.34 17.87 7.36
CA ALA A 17 6.33 18.40 8.72
C ALA A 17 5.21 19.42 8.95
N ARG A 18 4.99 20.33 7.99
CA ARG A 18 3.87 21.29 8.06
C ARG A 18 2.50 20.61 8.02
N GLN A 19 2.32 19.60 7.17
CA GLN A 19 1.08 18.83 7.14
C GLN A 19 0.80 18.14 8.49
N VAL A 20 1.81 17.46 9.05
CA VAL A 20 1.70 16.80 10.36
C VAL A 20 1.34 17.82 11.44
N ALA A 21 2.05 18.95 11.51
CA ALA A 21 1.76 19.99 12.49
C ALA A 21 0.39 20.65 12.34
N THR A 22 -0.13 20.73 11.10
CA THR A 22 -1.46 21.28 10.82
C THR A 22 -2.57 20.32 11.24
N PHE A 23 -2.41 19.01 10.94
CA PHE A 23 -3.41 18.00 11.30
C PHE A 23 -3.39 17.62 12.79
N TYR A 24 -2.21 17.70 13.42
CA TYR A 24 -1.99 17.30 14.81
C TYR A 24 -1.22 18.40 15.58
N PRO A 25 -1.88 19.53 15.92
CA PRO A 25 -1.20 20.68 16.56
C PRO A 25 -1.04 20.48 18.08
N ASP A 26 -0.53 19.32 18.51
CA ASP A 26 -0.39 18.92 19.92
C ASP A 26 1.04 19.13 20.49
N GLY A 27 2.02 19.43 19.63
CA GLY A 27 3.41 19.67 20.02
C GLY A 27 4.18 18.44 20.52
N LEU A 28 3.63 17.22 20.39
CA LEU A 28 4.25 15.99 20.94
C LEU A 28 5.43 15.45 20.11
N ASP A 29 5.75 16.07 18.97
CA ASP A 29 6.77 15.64 18.01
C ASP A 29 7.63 16.82 17.53
N ALA A 30 8.15 17.60 18.48
CA ALA A 30 9.02 18.75 18.19
C ALA A 30 10.28 18.38 17.37
N ASP A 31 10.72 17.13 17.43
CA ASP A 31 11.83 16.57 16.67
C ASP A 31 11.42 16.08 15.26
N ALA A 32 10.14 16.10 14.91
CA ALA A 32 9.64 15.61 13.62
C ALA A 32 10.40 16.15 12.41
N PRO A 33 10.71 17.45 12.29
CA PRO A 33 11.46 17.96 11.14
C PRO A 33 12.81 17.28 10.95
N ALA A 34 13.56 17.04 12.03
CA ALA A 34 14.85 16.39 11.98
C ALA A 34 14.72 14.90 11.64
N VAL A 35 13.76 14.20 12.25
CA VAL A 35 13.50 12.78 11.99
C VAL A 35 13.06 12.56 10.55
N LEU A 36 12.16 13.39 10.03
CA LEU A 36 11.71 13.32 8.63
C LEU A 36 12.86 13.54 7.65
N ALA A 37 13.69 14.55 7.88
CA ALA A 37 14.87 14.84 7.04
C ALA A 37 15.85 13.66 7.01
N ALA A 38 16.16 13.08 8.19
CA ALA A 38 17.09 11.96 8.31
C ALA A 38 16.64 10.68 7.60
N HIS A 39 15.31 10.46 7.47
CA HIS A 39 14.75 9.24 6.88
C HIS A 39 14.19 9.44 5.46
N MET A 40 14.32 10.63 4.89
CA MET A 40 13.81 10.95 3.56
C MET A 40 14.45 10.10 2.48
N ASP A 41 15.77 10.01 2.43
CA ASP A 41 16.50 9.28 1.41
C ASP A 41 16.20 7.77 1.40
N PRO A 42 16.24 7.05 2.52
CA PRO A 42 15.85 5.63 2.53
C PRO A 42 14.38 5.40 2.17
N ALA A 43 13.47 6.29 2.56
CA ALA A 43 12.06 6.20 2.15
C ALA A 43 11.88 6.41 0.64
N LEU A 44 12.53 7.43 0.07
CA LEU A 44 12.53 7.69 -1.37
C LEU A 44 13.19 6.56 -2.17
N ALA A 45 14.21 5.91 -1.64
CA ALA A 45 14.84 4.75 -2.31
C ALA A 45 13.86 3.57 -2.44
N ARG A 46 13.07 3.29 -1.40
CA ARG A 46 12.01 2.27 -1.41
C ARG A 46 10.89 2.63 -2.39
N LEU A 47 10.38 3.86 -2.31
CA LEU A 47 9.37 4.37 -3.24
C LEU A 47 9.86 4.31 -4.69
N GLY A 48 11.14 4.60 -4.95
CA GLY A 48 11.73 4.58 -6.28
C GLY A 48 11.71 3.20 -6.93
N ARG A 49 11.93 2.13 -6.16
CA ARG A 49 11.77 0.76 -6.67
C ARG A 49 10.34 0.52 -7.17
N CYS A 50 9.36 0.94 -6.38
CA CYS A 50 7.95 0.81 -6.73
C CYS A 50 7.58 1.67 -7.96
N ILE A 51 7.98 2.96 -7.98
CA ILE A 51 7.68 3.88 -9.10
C ILE A 51 8.27 3.36 -10.41
N ASN A 52 9.50 2.85 -10.38
CA ASN A 52 10.18 2.41 -11.58
C ASN A 52 9.56 1.14 -12.19
N GLU A 53 8.83 0.36 -11.42
CA GLU A 53 8.11 -0.81 -11.92
C GLU A 53 6.74 -0.48 -12.52
N VAL A 54 6.09 0.62 -12.12
CA VAL A 54 4.75 0.97 -12.63
C VAL A 54 4.82 1.62 -14.00
N ARG A 55 4.17 1.03 -15.02
CA ARG A 55 4.23 1.47 -16.43
C ARG A 55 3.77 2.89 -16.68
N TRP A 56 2.77 3.34 -15.94
CA TRP A 56 2.15 4.66 -16.14
C TRP A 56 2.90 5.79 -15.48
N TRP A 57 3.91 5.50 -14.67
CA TRP A 57 4.70 6.51 -13.98
C TRP A 57 6.02 6.75 -14.68
N THR A 58 6.49 7.98 -14.65
CA THR A 58 7.80 8.33 -15.18
C THR A 58 8.88 7.74 -14.26
N PRO A 59 9.81 6.92 -14.79
CA PRO A 59 10.90 6.39 -13.98
C PRO A 59 11.72 7.50 -13.31
N ASP A 60 12.18 7.22 -12.10
CA ASP A 60 12.97 8.11 -11.26
C ASP A 60 12.33 9.48 -10.95
N ALA A 61 11.03 9.66 -11.20
CA ALA A 61 10.29 10.88 -10.91
C ALA A 61 9.19 10.64 -9.87
N PHE A 62 9.22 11.40 -8.78
CA PHE A 62 8.19 11.38 -7.74
C PHE A 62 7.42 12.69 -7.73
N ASP A 63 6.14 12.63 -8.04
CA ASP A 63 5.22 13.76 -7.93
C ASP A 63 4.39 13.63 -6.63
N HIS A 64 4.66 14.51 -5.67
CA HIS A 64 3.92 14.55 -4.41
C HIS A 64 2.46 15.02 -4.56
N LEU A 65 2.10 15.61 -5.70
CA LEU A 65 0.71 15.98 -6.03
C LEU A 65 -0.06 14.81 -6.66
N HIS A 66 0.64 13.75 -7.10
CA HIS A 66 0.00 12.52 -7.55
C HIS A 66 -0.44 11.68 -6.33
N SER A 67 -1.72 11.66 -6.03
CA SER A 67 -2.28 11.07 -4.80
C SER A 67 -1.82 9.65 -4.52
N THR A 68 -1.78 8.77 -5.54
CA THR A 68 -1.32 7.38 -5.36
C THR A 68 0.16 7.30 -5.01
N GLN A 69 1.02 8.10 -5.65
CA GLN A 69 2.44 8.14 -5.31
C GLN A 69 2.64 8.70 -3.90
N TYR A 70 1.87 9.72 -3.53
CA TYR A 70 1.94 10.31 -2.19
C TYR A 70 1.44 9.36 -1.10
N THR A 71 0.40 8.56 -1.39
CA THR A 71 -0.08 7.48 -0.52
C THR A 71 1.05 6.49 -0.18
N LEU A 72 1.75 6.00 -1.20
CA LEU A 72 2.87 5.09 -1.04
C LEU A 72 4.04 5.75 -0.32
N PHE A 73 4.34 7.00 -0.65
CA PHE A 73 5.41 7.77 0.00
C PHE A 73 5.19 7.90 1.50
N LEU A 74 3.99 8.31 1.94
CA LEU A 74 3.67 8.45 3.36
C LEU A 74 3.80 7.11 4.11
N TYR A 75 3.37 6.01 3.47
CA TYR A 75 3.57 4.69 4.06
C TYR A 75 5.07 4.33 4.16
N TYR A 76 5.84 4.44 3.07
CA TYR A 76 7.26 4.09 3.10
C TYR A 76 8.03 4.97 4.09
N LEU A 77 7.70 6.25 4.20
CA LEU A 77 8.33 7.17 5.16
C LEU A 77 8.04 6.73 6.60
N SER A 78 6.77 6.52 6.95
CA SER A 78 6.38 6.11 8.30
C SER A 78 6.93 4.73 8.68
N ASN A 79 6.89 3.75 7.79
CA ASN A 79 7.43 2.41 8.02
C ASN A 79 8.97 2.43 8.14
N THR A 80 9.66 3.27 7.35
CA THR A 80 11.12 3.43 7.44
C THR A 80 11.52 4.05 8.77
N ILE A 81 10.84 5.11 9.21
CA ILE A 81 11.08 5.74 10.53
C ILE A 81 10.80 4.72 11.64
N TRP A 82 9.68 4.02 11.57
CA TRP A 82 9.32 3.01 12.56
C TRP A 82 10.40 1.94 12.73
N LYS A 83 10.84 1.35 11.62
CA LYS A 83 11.87 0.30 11.64
C LYS A 83 13.22 0.79 12.16
N ALA A 84 13.57 2.04 11.89
CA ALA A 84 14.86 2.61 12.30
C ALA A 84 14.88 3.09 13.75
N THR A 85 13.78 3.63 14.25
CA THR A 85 13.78 4.40 15.51
C THR A 85 12.73 3.96 16.53
N GLY A 86 11.67 3.29 16.11
CA GLY A 86 10.51 3.01 16.96
C GLY A 86 9.72 4.26 17.35
N HIS A 87 9.84 5.37 16.62
CA HIS A 87 9.20 6.66 16.94
C HIS A 87 7.68 6.62 16.74
N ARG A 88 6.98 6.06 17.73
CA ARG A 88 5.53 5.77 17.67
C ARG A 88 4.70 7.02 17.36
N THR A 89 4.95 8.15 18.04
CA THR A 89 4.13 9.36 17.91
C THR A 89 4.12 9.87 16.47
N LEU A 90 5.30 10.10 15.87
CA LEU A 90 5.42 10.61 14.51
C LEU A 90 4.85 9.59 13.49
N CYS A 91 5.15 8.29 13.66
CA CYS A 91 4.63 7.26 12.75
C CYS A 91 3.10 7.16 12.80
N SER A 92 2.49 7.30 14.00
CA SER A 92 1.02 7.34 14.13
C SER A 92 0.41 8.58 13.47
N LYS A 93 1.07 9.74 13.57
CA LYS A 93 0.63 10.96 12.87
C LYS A 93 0.75 10.83 11.35
N LEU A 94 1.83 10.27 10.84
CA LEU A 94 2.00 10.01 9.40
C LEU A 94 0.96 9.00 8.88
N PHE A 95 0.67 7.95 9.64
CA PHE A 95 -0.42 7.01 9.32
C PHE A 95 -1.77 7.72 9.28
N GLY A 96 -2.09 8.50 10.32
CA GLY A 96 -3.33 9.26 10.38
C GLY A 96 -3.45 10.32 9.29
N LEU A 97 -2.33 10.96 8.92
CA LEU A 97 -2.26 11.90 7.78
C LEU A 97 -2.58 11.19 6.47
N ASN A 98 -1.99 10.02 6.22
CA ASN A 98 -2.27 9.20 5.04
C ASN A 98 -3.75 8.79 4.97
N LYS A 99 -4.31 8.39 6.12
CA LYS A 99 -5.73 8.04 6.22
C LYS A 99 -6.64 9.25 5.96
N ALA A 100 -6.31 10.42 6.47
CA ALA A 100 -7.10 11.64 6.28
C ALA A 100 -7.03 12.16 4.84
N LEU A 101 -5.86 12.19 4.23
CA LEU A 101 -5.67 12.73 2.89
C LEU A 101 -6.08 11.75 1.78
N ASN A 102 -5.78 10.47 1.97
CA ASN A 102 -5.85 9.47 0.91
C ASN A 102 -6.89 8.37 1.15
N GLY A 103 -7.59 8.39 2.28
CA GLY A 103 -8.66 7.44 2.61
C GLY A 103 -8.21 5.99 2.78
N ILE A 104 -6.93 5.75 3.07
CA ILE A 104 -6.34 4.41 3.20
C ILE A 104 -6.02 4.09 4.66
N ASP A 105 -6.38 2.88 5.10
CA ASP A 105 -5.94 2.33 6.38
C ASP A 105 -4.77 1.37 6.15
N LEU A 106 -3.56 1.92 6.18
CA LEU A 106 -2.31 1.17 6.00
C LEU A 106 -1.33 1.51 7.13
N PHE A 107 -1.37 0.70 8.19
CA PHE A 107 -0.63 0.95 9.41
C PHE A 107 0.88 0.77 9.20
N TYR A 108 1.67 1.64 9.78
CA TYR A 108 3.12 1.72 9.55
C TYR A 108 3.92 0.49 10.01
N GLU A 109 3.37 -0.36 10.87
CA GLU A 109 4.02 -1.63 11.28
C GLU A 109 3.80 -2.78 10.30
N ILE A 110 2.92 -2.63 9.32
CA ILE A 110 2.68 -3.68 8.33
C ILE A 110 3.87 -3.75 7.37
N ASP A 111 4.39 -4.95 7.16
CA ASP A 111 5.43 -5.19 6.16
C ASP A 111 4.79 -5.41 4.78
N MET A 112 4.71 -4.32 4.01
CA MET A 112 4.27 -4.38 2.62
C MET A 112 5.44 -4.78 1.70
N PRO A 113 5.15 -5.39 0.53
CA PRO A 113 6.17 -5.76 -0.45
C PRO A 113 6.92 -4.56 -1.02
N GLU A 114 8.06 -4.81 -1.66
CA GLU A 114 8.88 -3.76 -2.27
C GLU A 114 8.19 -3.09 -3.46
N VAL A 115 7.43 -3.87 -4.23
CA VAL A 115 6.67 -3.39 -5.40
C VAL A 115 5.20 -3.68 -5.18
N MET A 116 4.40 -2.62 -5.18
CA MET A 116 2.95 -2.69 -5.09
C MET A 116 2.31 -1.53 -5.84
N PHE A 117 1.09 -1.72 -6.27
CA PHE A 117 0.28 -0.67 -6.89
C PHE A 117 -1.04 -0.47 -6.13
N ILE A 118 -1.28 0.76 -5.71
CA ILE A 118 -2.55 1.18 -5.10
C ILE A 118 -3.32 1.99 -6.15
N GLY A 119 -4.40 1.42 -6.66
CA GLY A 119 -5.28 2.11 -7.61
C GLY A 119 -6.45 2.77 -6.88
N HIS A 120 -6.45 4.11 -6.78
CA HIS A 120 -7.50 4.85 -6.05
C HIS A 120 -7.60 4.40 -4.58
N SER A 121 -6.78 4.94 -3.72
CA SER A 121 -6.58 4.50 -2.32
C SER A 121 -7.82 4.51 -1.42
N VAL A 122 -8.89 5.19 -1.82
CA VAL A 122 -10.07 5.44 -1.00
C VAL A 122 -10.76 4.13 -0.58
N GLY A 123 -10.97 3.97 0.74
CA GLY A 123 -11.65 2.82 1.32
C GLY A 123 -10.83 1.54 1.38
N ILE A 124 -9.52 1.59 1.10
CA ILE A 124 -8.65 0.43 1.23
C ILE A 124 -8.25 0.26 2.70
N VAL A 125 -8.34 -0.99 3.18
CA VAL A 125 -7.93 -1.38 4.53
C VAL A 125 -7.00 -2.58 4.47
N PHE A 126 -5.84 -2.46 5.12
CA PHE A 126 -4.86 -3.54 5.25
C PHE A 126 -4.70 -4.00 6.70
N ALA A 127 -4.97 -5.27 6.96
CA ALA A 127 -4.59 -5.92 8.21
C ALA A 127 -3.09 -6.22 8.25
N LYS A 128 -2.55 -6.47 9.44
CA LYS A 128 -1.23 -7.05 9.62
C LYS A 128 -1.28 -8.52 9.17
N ALA A 129 -0.89 -8.76 7.93
CA ALA A 129 -0.94 -10.01 7.18
C ALA A 129 0.39 -10.20 6.42
N THR A 130 0.52 -11.28 5.65
CA THR A 130 1.66 -11.50 4.75
C THR A 130 1.28 -11.10 3.34
N TYR A 131 2.14 -10.33 2.67
CA TYR A 131 1.91 -9.79 1.35
C TYR A 131 3.07 -10.11 0.41
N GLY A 132 2.79 -10.83 -0.67
CA GLY A 132 3.75 -11.11 -1.74
C GLY A 132 4.01 -9.88 -2.62
N ASN A 133 5.12 -9.92 -3.35
CA ASN A 133 5.55 -8.82 -4.23
C ASN A 133 4.59 -8.62 -5.42
N TYR A 134 4.62 -7.46 -6.07
CA TYR A 134 3.72 -7.08 -7.18
C TYR A 134 2.22 -7.12 -6.80
N LEU A 135 1.92 -6.81 -5.55
CA LEU A 135 0.54 -6.68 -5.08
C LEU A 135 -0.17 -5.51 -5.76
N VAL A 136 -1.38 -5.74 -6.24
CA VAL A 136 -2.24 -4.69 -6.83
C VAL A 136 -3.55 -4.63 -6.05
N VAL A 137 -3.91 -3.44 -5.56
CA VAL A 137 -5.16 -3.24 -4.81
C VAL A 137 -5.86 -1.98 -5.30
N TYR A 138 -7.14 -2.12 -5.66
CA TYR A 138 -8.00 -1.01 -6.04
C TYR A 138 -8.94 -0.61 -4.90
N GLN A 139 -9.58 0.55 -5.05
CA GLN A 139 -10.45 1.20 -4.07
C GLN A 139 -11.48 0.26 -3.43
N ASN A 140 -11.87 0.57 -2.18
CA ASN A 140 -12.87 -0.15 -1.39
C ASN A 140 -12.52 -1.63 -1.15
N SER A 141 -11.25 -2.00 -1.24
CA SER A 141 -10.80 -3.37 -0.99
C SER A 141 -10.29 -3.56 0.43
N THR A 142 -10.48 -4.75 0.98
CA THR A 142 -10.10 -5.06 2.36
C THR A 142 -9.28 -6.34 2.44
N VAL A 143 -8.12 -6.26 3.09
CA VAL A 143 -7.43 -7.43 3.64
C VAL A 143 -7.64 -7.42 5.14
N GLY A 144 -8.34 -8.43 5.67
CA GLY A 144 -8.82 -8.44 7.06
C GLY A 144 -8.47 -9.71 7.82
N LYS A 145 -8.53 -9.61 9.15
CA LYS A 145 -8.44 -10.78 10.04
C LYS A 145 -9.84 -11.32 10.33
N ASN A 146 -9.93 -12.63 10.57
CA ASN A 146 -11.11 -13.28 11.13
C ASN A 146 -10.69 -14.09 12.35
N HIS A 147 -11.32 -13.84 13.51
CA HIS A 147 -10.94 -14.43 14.79
C HIS A 147 -9.44 -14.38 15.09
N GLY A 148 -8.78 -13.27 14.76
CA GLY A 148 -7.35 -13.05 14.96
C GLY A 148 -6.44 -13.66 13.89
N VAL A 149 -6.95 -14.49 13.00
CA VAL A 149 -6.19 -15.11 11.90
C VAL A 149 -6.14 -14.16 10.71
N ALA A 150 -4.94 -13.93 10.18
CA ALA A 150 -4.68 -13.09 9.02
C ALA A 150 -4.42 -13.95 7.78
N PRO A 151 -4.73 -13.43 6.57
CA PRO A 151 -4.42 -14.14 5.34
C PRO A 151 -2.94 -14.06 4.97
N VAL A 152 -2.54 -14.96 4.07
CA VAL A 152 -1.25 -14.95 3.39
C VAL A 152 -1.52 -14.78 1.89
N LEU A 153 -1.02 -13.70 1.32
CA LEU A 153 -1.13 -13.39 -0.10
C LEU A 153 0.20 -13.69 -0.80
N GLY A 154 0.14 -14.48 -1.85
CA GLY A 154 1.28 -14.78 -2.71
C GLY A 154 1.70 -13.62 -3.61
N GLU A 155 2.68 -13.85 -4.46
CA GLU A 155 3.18 -12.87 -5.42
C GLU A 155 2.15 -12.57 -6.51
N GLY A 156 2.05 -11.31 -6.92
CA GLY A 156 1.21 -10.90 -8.05
C GLY A 156 -0.29 -11.01 -7.82
N VAL A 157 -0.74 -10.97 -6.58
CA VAL A 157 -2.17 -10.94 -6.27
C VAL A 157 -2.77 -9.60 -6.70
N VAL A 158 -3.89 -9.66 -7.44
CA VAL A 158 -4.64 -8.49 -7.93
C VAL A 158 -6.01 -8.46 -7.28
N MET A 159 -6.30 -7.40 -6.56
CA MET A 159 -7.59 -7.12 -5.94
C MET A 159 -8.28 -5.96 -6.66
N PHE A 160 -9.23 -6.27 -7.56
CA PHE A 160 -10.05 -5.23 -8.19
C PHE A 160 -11.00 -4.57 -7.18
N ALA A 161 -11.65 -3.47 -7.59
CA ALA A 161 -12.44 -2.63 -6.72
C ALA A 161 -13.50 -3.40 -5.91
N GLY A 162 -13.60 -3.08 -4.62
CA GLY A 162 -14.61 -3.64 -3.71
C GLY A 162 -14.39 -5.11 -3.36
N THR A 163 -13.15 -5.61 -3.46
CA THR A 163 -12.84 -7.01 -3.12
C THR A 163 -12.42 -7.17 -1.66
N ALA A 164 -12.52 -8.39 -1.14
CA ALA A 164 -12.05 -8.68 0.22
C ALA A 164 -11.34 -10.03 0.30
N ILE A 165 -10.26 -10.07 1.11
CA ILE A 165 -9.56 -11.29 1.52
C ILE A 165 -9.51 -11.27 3.04
N ILE A 166 -10.27 -12.16 3.70
CA ILE A 166 -10.50 -12.09 5.14
C ILE A 166 -10.26 -13.44 5.81
N GLY A 167 -9.50 -13.42 6.89
CA GLY A 167 -9.25 -14.60 7.74
C GLY A 167 -8.16 -15.51 7.21
N GLY A 168 -8.23 -16.79 7.51
CA GLY A 168 -7.20 -17.80 7.22
C GLY A 168 -7.14 -18.21 5.76
N CYS A 169 -7.03 -17.24 4.83
CA CYS A 169 -6.89 -17.52 3.40
C CYS A 169 -5.42 -17.72 3.02
N GLN A 170 -5.11 -18.82 2.32
CA GLN A 170 -3.86 -19.00 1.59
C GLN A 170 -4.13 -18.64 0.12
N VAL A 171 -3.73 -17.44 -0.29
CA VAL A 171 -3.99 -16.93 -1.64
C VAL A 171 -2.76 -17.15 -2.50
N GLY A 172 -2.84 -18.11 -3.44
CA GLY A 172 -1.72 -18.49 -4.29
C GLY A 172 -1.31 -17.38 -5.27
N ASP A 173 -0.07 -17.48 -5.78
CA ASP A 173 0.53 -16.51 -6.70
C ASP A 173 -0.35 -16.25 -7.93
N GLY A 174 -0.35 -15.03 -8.44
CA GLY A 174 -1.08 -14.65 -9.64
C GLY A 174 -2.62 -14.79 -9.52
N THR A 175 -3.14 -14.80 -8.29
CA THR A 175 -4.60 -14.80 -8.07
C THR A 175 -5.17 -13.42 -8.36
N VAL A 176 -6.22 -13.36 -9.17
CA VAL A 176 -6.94 -12.12 -9.52
C VAL A 176 -8.36 -12.19 -8.96
N LEU A 177 -8.72 -11.31 -8.05
CA LEU A 177 -10.09 -11.16 -7.57
C LEU A 177 -10.85 -10.20 -8.49
N SER A 178 -11.91 -10.68 -9.16
CA SER A 178 -12.79 -9.82 -9.94
C SER A 178 -13.57 -8.88 -9.02
N GLN A 179 -14.02 -7.74 -9.55
CA GLN A 179 -14.72 -6.70 -8.80
C GLN A 179 -15.83 -7.28 -7.90
N GLY A 180 -15.87 -6.83 -6.65
CA GLY A 180 -16.86 -7.20 -5.65
C GLY A 180 -16.72 -8.63 -5.08
N THR A 181 -15.66 -9.36 -5.45
CA THR A 181 -15.45 -10.74 -4.95
C THR A 181 -14.83 -10.75 -3.57
N SER A 182 -15.25 -11.67 -2.72
CA SER A 182 -14.69 -11.87 -1.39
C SER A 182 -14.23 -13.31 -1.17
N LEU A 183 -13.02 -13.48 -0.63
CA LEU A 183 -12.53 -14.73 -0.06
C LEU A 183 -12.59 -14.59 1.46
N VAL A 184 -13.36 -15.45 2.13
CA VAL A 184 -13.44 -15.49 3.59
C VAL A 184 -13.10 -16.90 4.05
N ASN A 185 -11.98 -17.05 4.76
CA ASN A 185 -11.45 -18.35 5.18
C ASN A 185 -11.43 -19.39 4.04
N THR A 186 -11.07 -18.92 2.84
CA THR A 186 -11.10 -19.71 1.61
C THR A 186 -9.80 -19.52 0.85
N ASP A 187 -9.13 -20.61 0.52
CA ASP A 187 -7.87 -20.60 -0.21
C ASP A 187 -8.11 -20.43 -1.71
N SER A 188 -7.09 -19.89 -2.42
CA SER A 188 -7.07 -19.92 -3.88
C SER A 188 -5.85 -20.71 -4.39
N PRO A 189 -6.00 -21.44 -5.49
CA PRO A 189 -4.91 -22.28 -6.01
C PRO A 189 -3.76 -21.48 -6.65
N GLY A 190 -3.94 -20.18 -6.87
CA GLY A 190 -3.02 -19.38 -7.68
C GLY A 190 -3.30 -19.44 -9.18
N HIS A 191 -2.70 -18.50 -9.93
CA HIS A 191 -2.84 -18.36 -11.39
C HIS A 191 -4.28 -18.48 -11.91
N CYS A 192 -5.21 -17.90 -11.14
CA CYS A 192 -6.65 -17.97 -11.42
C CYS A 192 -7.32 -16.61 -11.22
N THR A 193 -8.44 -16.43 -11.91
CA THR A 193 -9.39 -15.34 -11.63
C THR A 193 -10.53 -15.88 -10.78
N VAL A 194 -10.80 -15.20 -9.67
CA VAL A 194 -11.88 -15.54 -8.74
C VAL A 194 -13.08 -14.67 -9.05
N TYR A 195 -14.22 -15.31 -9.26
CA TYR A 195 -15.49 -14.65 -9.53
C TYR A 195 -16.50 -14.94 -8.42
N PRO A 196 -17.47 -14.04 -8.17
CA PRO A 196 -18.60 -14.38 -7.33
C PRO A 196 -19.44 -15.50 -7.98
N GLY A 197 -19.79 -16.47 -7.19
CA GLY A 197 -20.64 -17.59 -7.59
C GLY A 197 -22.00 -17.55 -6.91
N VAL A 198 -22.76 -18.63 -7.04
CA VAL A 198 -24.10 -18.76 -6.46
C VAL A 198 -24.00 -19.07 -4.96
N ALA A 199 -24.93 -18.55 -4.17
CA ALA A 199 -25.06 -18.80 -2.74
C ALA A 199 -23.77 -18.51 -1.91
N GLY A 200 -23.08 -17.41 -2.24
CA GLY A 200 -21.88 -16.99 -1.51
C GLY A 200 -20.61 -17.80 -1.79
N ARG A 201 -20.67 -18.75 -2.71
CA ARG A 201 -19.49 -19.48 -3.16
C ARG A 201 -18.69 -18.67 -4.18
N VAL A 202 -17.42 -18.98 -4.36
CA VAL A 202 -16.58 -18.41 -5.41
C VAL A 202 -16.31 -19.42 -6.49
N VAL A 203 -16.02 -18.91 -7.70
CA VAL A 203 -15.67 -19.73 -8.86
C VAL A 203 -14.28 -19.35 -9.32
N PHE A 204 -13.38 -20.32 -9.39
CA PHE A 204 -12.03 -20.16 -9.90
C PHE A 204 -11.97 -20.51 -11.39
N LYS A 205 -11.41 -19.63 -12.19
CA LYS A 205 -11.15 -19.85 -13.62
C LYS A 205 -9.70 -19.55 -13.93
N PRO A 206 -9.05 -20.25 -14.86
CA PRO A 206 -7.69 -19.90 -15.30
C PRO A 206 -7.59 -18.45 -15.73
N VAL A 207 -6.46 -17.80 -15.42
CA VAL A 207 -6.17 -16.44 -15.90
C VAL A 207 -6.11 -16.45 -17.43
N ARG A 208 -6.88 -15.59 -18.10
CA ARG A 208 -6.88 -15.44 -19.57
C ARG A 208 -5.85 -14.43 -20.06
N ARG A 209 -5.56 -13.41 -19.25
CA ARG A 209 -4.62 -12.33 -19.53
C ARG A 209 -3.91 -11.95 -18.25
N ASP A 210 -2.60 -11.80 -18.32
CA ASP A 210 -1.80 -11.35 -17.19
C ASP A 210 -2.08 -9.86 -16.89
N ALA A 211 -2.88 -9.59 -15.85
CA ALA A 211 -3.23 -8.25 -15.44
C ALA A 211 -2.00 -7.43 -14.97
N LEU A 212 -0.91 -8.09 -14.55
CA LEU A 212 0.28 -7.41 -14.08
C LEU A 212 1.06 -6.76 -15.22
N GLN A 213 0.99 -7.32 -16.43
CA GLN A 213 1.64 -6.74 -17.62
C GLN A 213 1.04 -5.39 -18.02
N ASP A 214 -0.21 -5.12 -17.66
CA ASP A 214 -0.83 -3.81 -17.91
C ASP A 214 -0.36 -2.76 -16.89
N ILE A 215 0.15 -3.19 -15.73
CA ILE A 215 0.48 -2.32 -14.60
C ILE A 215 2.00 -2.16 -14.44
N PHE A 216 2.74 -3.26 -14.55
CA PHE A 216 4.18 -3.28 -14.28
C PHE A 216 5.02 -3.49 -15.53
N ARG A 217 6.28 -3.06 -15.47
CA ARG A 217 7.32 -3.22 -16.51
C ARG A 217 8.03 -4.58 -16.39
N ARG A 218 7.26 -5.66 -16.23
CA ARG A 218 7.80 -7.03 -16.12
C ARG A 218 8.18 -7.58 -17.47
#